data_775424aa495fdc3ee80ba6addde3914a
#
_entry.id   775424aa495fdc3ee80ba6addde3914a
#
_cell.length_a   1.000
_cell.length_b   1.000
_cell.length_c   1.000
_cell.angle_alpha   90.00
_cell.angle_beta   90.00
_cell.angle_gamma   90.00
#
_symmetry.space_group_name_H-M   'P 1'
#
loop_
_entity.id
_entity.type
_entity.pdbx_description
1 polymer ?
#
loop_
_entity_poly.entity_id
_entity_poly.type
_entity_poly.pdbx_seq_one_letter_code
_entity_poly.pdbx_strand_id
1 'polypeptide(L)'
;MKNSYEELEDRFKRMDALNGALSMLYWDMSAMMPPGGVESRSEQLAVLKTLHHSMMTDPVMPDLLEGAESDQNLDDWEQANVKEMRRRWVHAAAVDPDLVEALSKASSKCETIWRQARQDADFKSVLPSLEEVLNLTRKEAHSKSEKLGVSAYDALLDQYEPDGRAAEINMVFSDLKSFLPNFLDDVLTKQAAGPDNLPLVGQFPPSKQKELGQKFMTVLGFDFEHGRLDESLHPFCGGTYDDVRLTTRYDETDFSSALMGVLHETGHAMYDQGLPKRWRGQPVGADRGMSIHESQSLLIEMQVCRSAEFLQFAVPLMKDTFGINGPEWEIENIIRLYTKVEKDFIRVEADEVTYPWWCLPDDAMNRLGRPLVFGLARLPRAPLVRAVDLGHSDVW
;
A
#
# COMPACT_ATOMS: atom_id res chain seq x y z
N MET A 1 6.95 -16.44 -37.90
CA MET A 1 6.65 -15.10 -37.37
C MET A 1 5.89 -15.33 -36.07
N LYS A 2 6.17 -14.57 -35.05
CA LYS A 2 5.37 -14.64 -33.80
C LYS A 2 3.93 -14.21 -34.13
N ASN A 3 2.96 -14.80 -33.41
CA ASN A 3 1.60 -14.31 -33.44
C ASN A 3 1.45 -13.04 -32.58
N SER A 4 0.30 -12.37 -32.64
CA SER A 4 0.08 -11.13 -31.90
C SER A 4 0.22 -11.28 -30.38
N TYR A 5 -0.21 -12.40 -29.83
CA TYR A 5 -0.10 -12.69 -28.42
C TYR A 5 1.36 -12.87 -27.97
N GLU A 6 2.14 -13.68 -28.68
CA GLU A 6 3.58 -13.90 -28.39
C GLU A 6 4.38 -12.59 -28.48
N GLU A 7 4.03 -11.69 -29.40
CA GLU A 7 4.67 -10.38 -29.50
C GLU A 7 4.30 -9.49 -28.29
N LEU A 8 3.05 -9.52 -27.84
CA LEU A 8 2.59 -8.82 -26.63
C LEU A 8 3.29 -9.35 -25.37
N GLU A 9 3.40 -10.66 -25.20
CA GLU A 9 4.11 -11.26 -24.06
C GLU A 9 5.55 -10.75 -23.98
N ASP A 10 6.29 -10.72 -25.10
CA ASP A 10 7.66 -10.22 -25.11
C ASP A 10 7.74 -8.72 -24.76
N ARG A 11 6.79 -7.91 -25.25
CA ARG A 11 6.74 -6.48 -24.96
C ARG A 11 6.43 -6.23 -23.48
N PHE A 12 5.44 -6.90 -22.93
CA PHE A 12 5.08 -6.79 -21.51
C PHE A 12 6.19 -7.27 -20.59
N LYS A 13 6.87 -8.36 -20.93
CA LYS A 13 8.05 -8.83 -20.20
C LYS A 13 9.18 -7.79 -20.15
N ARG A 14 9.41 -7.04 -21.23
CA ARG A 14 10.40 -5.95 -21.23
C ARG A 14 9.95 -4.76 -20.41
N MET A 15 8.67 -4.41 -20.45
CA MET A 15 8.09 -3.35 -19.62
C MET A 15 8.11 -3.71 -18.14
N ASP A 16 7.85 -4.96 -17.81
CA ASP A 16 7.95 -5.49 -16.44
C ASP A 16 9.38 -5.38 -15.89
N ALA A 17 10.40 -5.73 -16.67
CA ALA A 17 11.80 -5.55 -16.27
C ALA A 17 12.14 -4.07 -16.02
N LEU A 18 11.55 -3.15 -16.78
CA LEU A 18 11.71 -1.71 -16.56
C LEU A 18 10.97 -1.24 -15.30
N ASN A 19 9.78 -1.78 -15.04
CA ASN A 19 9.05 -1.53 -13.80
C ASN A 19 9.80 -2.05 -12.57
N GLY A 20 10.43 -3.22 -12.68
CA GLY A 20 11.31 -3.73 -11.63
C GLY A 20 12.46 -2.78 -11.31
N ALA A 21 13.10 -2.19 -12.32
CA ALA A 21 14.14 -1.18 -12.11
C ALA A 21 13.58 0.10 -11.44
N LEU A 22 12.40 0.55 -11.85
CA LEU A 22 11.69 1.67 -11.21
C LEU A 22 11.40 1.36 -9.74
N SER A 23 10.86 0.18 -9.44
CA SER A 23 10.56 -0.26 -8.07
C SER A 23 11.79 -0.24 -7.17
N MET A 24 12.93 -0.73 -7.66
CA MET A 24 14.20 -0.67 -6.92
C MET A 24 14.70 0.75 -6.67
N LEU A 25 14.53 1.65 -7.64
CA LEU A 25 14.90 3.06 -7.48
C LEU A 25 14.01 3.77 -6.46
N TYR A 26 12.72 3.44 -6.42
CA TYR A 26 11.80 3.95 -5.40
C TYR A 26 12.14 3.43 -4.00
N TRP A 27 12.37 2.12 -3.89
CA TRP A 27 12.77 1.54 -2.62
C TRP A 27 14.04 2.20 -2.08
N ASP A 28 15.08 2.36 -2.93
CA ASP A 28 16.32 3.03 -2.55
C ASP A 28 16.07 4.50 -2.15
N MET A 29 15.22 5.23 -2.88
CA MET A 29 14.84 6.60 -2.54
C MET A 29 14.19 6.70 -1.16
N SER A 30 13.39 5.71 -0.79
CA SER A 30 12.65 5.70 0.48
C SER A 30 13.47 5.22 1.68
N ALA A 31 14.46 4.32 1.45
CA ALA A 31 15.17 3.62 2.51
C ALA A 31 16.66 4.00 2.64
N MET A 32 17.39 4.19 1.51
CA MET A 32 18.84 4.23 1.51
C MET A 32 19.46 5.47 0.85
N MET A 33 18.73 6.15 -0.04
CA MET A 33 19.25 7.25 -0.84
C MET A 33 19.74 8.40 0.04
N PRO A 34 20.98 8.92 -0.15
CA PRO A 34 21.44 10.10 0.56
C PRO A 34 20.64 11.35 0.13
N PRO A 35 20.41 12.32 1.06
CA PRO A 35 19.60 13.51 0.77
C PRO A 35 20.04 14.31 -0.46
N GLY A 36 21.32 14.32 -0.77
CA GLY A 36 21.85 15.00 -1.97
C GLY A 36 21.53 14.32 -3.30
N GLY A 37 20.94 13.11 -3.29
CA GLY A 37 20.60 12.33 -4.48
C GLY A 37 19.25 12.68 -5.12
N VAL A 38 18.42 13.48 -4.47
CA VAL A 38 17.01 13.70 -4.83
C VAL A 38 16.82 14.18 -6.27
N GLU A 39 17.56 15.19 -6.70
CA GLU A 39 17.42 15.76 -8.06
C GLU A 39 17.78 14.73 -9.13
N SER A 40 18.91 14.04 -8.98
CA SER A 40 19.36 12.99 -9.89
C SER A 40 18.36 11.81 -9.94
N ARG A 41 17.84 11.38 -8.79
CA ARG A 41 16.84 10.30 -8.70
C ARG A 41 15.53 10.70 -9.37
N SER A 42 15.04 11.92 -9.16
CA SER A 42 13.85 12.44 -9.80
C SER A 42 13.96 12.39 -11.33
N GLU A 43 15.11 12.78 -11.86
CA GLU A 43 15.38 12.71 -13.31
C GLU A 43 15.43 11.27 -13.83
N GLN A 44 16.11 10.36 -13.11
CA GLN A 44 16.15 8.93 -13.45
C GLN A 44 14.74 8.33 -13.52
N LEU A 45 13.92 8.59 -12.50
CA LEU A 45 12.54 8.10 -12.46
C LEU A 45 11.69 8.67 -13.59
N ALA A 46 11.80 9.96 -13.87
CA ALA A 46 11.06 10.60 -14.96
C ALA A 46 11.43 10.00 -16.33
N VAL A 47 12.71 9.81 -16.61
CA VAL A 47 13.19 9.19 -17.87
C VAL A 47 12.66 7.77 -18.02
N LEU A 48 12.78 6.94 -16.96
CA LEU A 48 12.32 5.55 -17.02
C LEU A 48 10.79 5.44 -17.14
N LYS A 49 10.03 6.28 -16.45
CA LYS A 49 8.56 6.36 -16.59
C LYS A 49 8.16 6.77 -18.00
N THR A 50 8.80 7.78 -18.58
CA THR A 50 8.53 8.21 -19.95
C THR A 50 8.88 7.12 -20.96
N LEU A 51 9.98 6.38 -20.76
CA LEU A 51 10.34 5.26 -21.59
C LEU A 51 9.29 4.13 -21.49
N HIS A 52 8.90 3.75 -20.27
CA HIS A 52 7.83 2.76 -20.06
C HIS A 52 6.53 3.18 -20.74
N HIS A 53 6.13 4.44 -20.59
CA HIS A 53 4.95 4.99 -21.22
C HIS A 53 5.04 4.92 -22.76
N SER A 54 6.18 5.28 -23.35
CA SER A 54 6.36 5.22 -24.80
C SER A 54 6.32 3.78 -25.33
N MET A 55 6.80 2.79 -24.56
CA MET A 55 6.67 1.38 -24.93
C MET A 55 5.23 0.90 -24.86
N MET A 56 4.48 1.33 -23.84
CA MET A 56 3.06 0.98 -23.65
C MET A 56 2.18 1.60 -24.72
N THR A 57 2.49 2.82 -25.17
CA THR A 57 1.71 3.59 -26.16
C THR A 57 2.28 3.49 -27.57
N ASP A 58 3.17 2.52 -27.85
CA ASP A 58 3.70 2.26 -29.19
C ASP A 58 2.53 2.11 -30.20
N PRO A 59 2.56 2.79 -31.35
CA PRO A 59 1.48 2.75 -32.34
C PRO A 59 1.08 1.34 -32.81
N VAL A 60 1.93 0.34 -32.67
CA VAL A 60 1.60 -1.06 -33.01
C VAL A 60 0.74 -1.76 -31.95
N MET A 61 0.68 -1.25 -30.72
CA MET A 61 -0.01 -1.91 -29.60
C MET A 61 -1.51 -2.17 -29.85
N PRO A 62 -2.30 -1.21 -30.40
CA PRO A 62 -3.71 -1.46 -30.70
C PRO A 62 -3.91 -2.66 -31.64
N ASP A 63 -3.13 -2.76 -32.72
CA ASP A 63 -3.25 -3.84 -33.72
C ASP A 63 -2.87 -5.20 -33.10
N LEU A 64 -1.83 -5.22 -32.28
CA LEU A 64 -1.43 -6.45 -31.56
C LEU A 64 -2.50 -6.92 -30.57
N LEU A 65 -3.08 -5.98 -29.82
CA LEU A 65 -4.15 -6.27 -28.88
C LEU A 65 -5.41 -6.80 -29.58
N GLU A 66 -5.84 -6.16 -30.70
CA GLU A 66 -6.96 -6.63 -31.50
C GLU A 66 -6.71 -8.02 -32.10
N GLY A 67 -5.48 -8.26 -32.58
CA GLY A 67 -5.08 -9.56 -33.09
C GLY A 67 -5.11 -10.66 -32.05
N ALA A 68 -4.65 -10.37 -30.82
CA ALA A 68 -4.67 -11.33 -29.72
C ALA A 68 -6.10 -11.56 -29.19
N GLU A 69 -6.93 -10.53 -29.06
CA GLU A 69 -8.34 -10.64 -28.66
C GLU A 69 -9.19 -11.48 -29.62
N SER A 70 -8.78 -11.54 -30.89
CA SER A 70 -9.46 -12.31 -31.93
C SER A 70 -9.00 -13.77 -32.02
N ASP A 71 -7.93 -14.14 -31.31
CA ASP A 71 -7.37 -15.50 -31.36
C ASP A 71 -8.18 -16.46 -30.48
N GLN A 72 -8.86 -17.39 -31.13
CA GLN A 72 -9.72 -18.42 -30.48
C GLN A 72 -8.94 -19.59 -29.87
N ASN A 73 -7.60 -19.61 -30.00
CA ASN A 73 -6.77 -20.71 -29.51
C ASN A 73 -6.14 -20.40 -28.15
N LEU A 74 -6.32 -19.18 -27.61
CA LEU A 74 -5.81 -18.79 -26.31
C LEU A 74 -6.55 -19.53 -25.18
N ASP A 75 -5.79 -20.02 -24.20
CA ASP A 75 -6.36 -20.58 -22.98
C ASP A 75 -6.97 -19.48 -22.08
N ASP A 76 -7.67 -19.89 -21.00
CA ASP A 76 -8.36 -18.95 -20.10
C ASP A 76 -7.40 -17.94 -19.44
N TRP A 77 -6.16 -18.37 -19.13
CA TRP A 77 -5.14 -17.50 -18.55
C TRP A 77 -4.59 -16.51 -19.58
N GLU A 78 -4.36 -16.97 -20.80
CA GLU A 78 -3.90 -16.12 -21.91
C GLU A 78 -4.96 -15.06 -22.26
N GLN A 79 -6.25 -15.46 -22.31
CA GLN A 79 -7.35 -14.52 -22.50
C GLN A 79 -7.43 -13.49 -21.37
N ALA A 80 -7.29 -13.92 -20.11
CA ALA A 80 -7.23 -13.01 -18.97
C ALA A 80 -6.01 -12.07 -19.05
N ASN A 81 -4.86 -12.59 -19.51
CA ASN A 81 -3.65 -11.79 -19.71
C ASN A 81 -3.87 -10.69 -20.77
N VAL A 82 -4.48 -11.03 -21.91
CA VAL A 82 -4.82 -10.06 -22.97
C VAL A 82 -5.78 -8.98 -22.43
N LYS A 83 -6.79 -9.37 -21.63
CA LYS A 83 -7.68 -8.42 -20.97
C LYS A 83 -6.92 -7.42 -20.10
N GLU A 84 -5.97 -7.89 -19.28
CA GLU A 84 -5.15 -7.02 -18.42
C GLU A 84 -4.15 -6.17 -19.24
N MET A 85 -3.57 -6.72 -20.29
CA MET A 85 -2.74 -5.96 -21.24
C MET A 85 -3.54 -4.80 -21.87
N ARG A 86 -4.77 -5.07 -22.31
CA ARG A 86 -5.68 -4.05 -22.86
C ARG A 86 -5.98 -2.97 -21.83
N ARG A 87 -6.31 -3.36 -20.60
CA ARG A 87 -6.61 -2.43 -19.51
C ARG A 87 -5.43 -1.49 -19.25
N ARG A 88 -4.22 -2.02 -19.09
CA ARG A 88 -3.00 -1.23 -18.88
C ARG A 88 -2.71 -0.30 -20.05
N TRP A 89 -2.90 -0.79 -21.28
CA TRP A 89 -2.74 0.06 -22.48
C TRP A 89 -3.75 1.21 -22.51
N VAL A 90 -5.03 0.96 -22.22
CA VAL A 90 -6.07 2.00 -22.19
C VAL A 90 -5.73 3.11 -21.21
N HIS A 91 -5.28 2.76 -20.00
CA HIS A 91 -4.85 3.73 -19.01
C HIS A 91 -3.65 4.56 -19.46
N ALA A 92 -2.67 3.94 -20.07
CA ALA A 92 -1.48 4.63 -20.57
C ALA A 92 -1.81 5.53 -21.77
N ALA A 93 -2.57 5.00 -22.75
CA ALA A 93 -2.94 5.73 -23.97
C ALA A 93 -3.92 6.91 -23.73
N ALA A 94 -4.48 7.01 -22.52
CA ALA A 94 -5.33 8.14 -22.13
C ALA A 94 -4.52 9.36 -21.67
N VAL A 95 -3.23 9.23 -21.43
CA VAL A 95 -2.39 10.27 -20.79
C VAL A 95 -1.25 10.68 -21.71
N ASP A 96 -1.10 11.97 -21.95
CA ASP A 96 0.00 12.50 -22.74
C ASP A 96 1.36 12.33 -22.04
N PRO A 97 2.44 12.04 -22.77
CA PRO A 97 3.79 11.89 -22.21
C PRO A 97 4.26 13.08 -21.36
N ASP A 98 3.94 14.30 -21.78
CA ASP A 98 4.28 15.53 -21.05
C ASP A 98 3.61 15.57 -19.67
N LEU A 99 2.37 15.06 -19.56
CA LEU A 99 1.66 14.98 -18.29
C LEU A 99 2.26 13.92 -17.37
N VAL A 100 2.69 12.77 -17.92
CA VAL A 100 3.39 11.70 -17.17
C VAL A 100 4.69 12.25 -16.57
N GLU A 101 5.49 12.97 -17.37
CA GLU A 101 6.74 13.58 -16.91
C GLU A 101 6.48 14.66 -15.84
N ALA A 102 5.53 15.57 -16.10
CA ALA A 102 5.19 16.64 -15.17
C ALA A 102 4.70 16.10 -13.81
N LEU A 103 3.84 15.08 -13.82
CA LEU A 103 3.31 14.45 -12.61
C LEU A 103 4.43 13.75 -11.82
N SER A 104 5.32 13.02 -12.50
CA SER A 104 6.46 12.36 -11.86
C SER A 104 7.38 13.37 -11.14
N LYS A 105 7.73 14.47 -11.80
CA LYS A 105 8.57 15.53 -11.22
C LYS A 105 7.89 16.25 -10.06
N ALA A 106 6.61 16.60 -10.22
CA ALA A 106 5.83 17.26 -9.19
C ALA A 106 5.68 16.40 -7.93
N SER A 107 5.39 15.10 -8.09
CA SER A 107 5.26 14.16 -6.97
C SER A 107 6.57 14.01 -6.19
N SER A 108 7.69 13.76 -6.88
CA SER A 108 9.01 13.66 -6.23
C SER A 108 9.42 14.92 -5.48
N LYS A 109 9.13 16.09 -6.05
CA LYS A 109 9.38 17.37 -5.40
C LYS A 109 8.51 17.56 -4.16
N CYS A 110 7.21 17.28 -4.27
CA CYS A 110 6.26 17.38 -3.16
C CYS A 110 6.64 16.46 -2.00
N GLU A 111 7.01 15.22 -2.28
CA GLU A 111 7.47 14.26 -1.27
C GLU A 111 8.72 14.76 -0.54
N THR A 112 9.69 15.27 -1.26
CA THR A 112 10.92 15.80 -0.67
C THR A 112 10.63 16.94 0.31
N ILE A 113 9.75 17.88 -0.09
CA ILE A 113 9.33 18.99 0.78
C ILE A 113 8.56 18.44 1.99
N TRP A 114 7.65 17.48 1.78
CA TRP A 114 6.84 16.90 2.83
C TRP A 114 7.69 16.20 3.91
N ARG A 115 8.75 15.48 3.55
CA ARG A 115 9.65 14.80 4.51
C ARG A 115 10.22 15.76 5.55
N GLN A 116 10.69 16.92 5.13
CA GLN A 116 11.20 17.94 6.05
C GLN A 116 10.07 18.62 6.79
N ALA A 117 9.04 19.07 6.09
CA ALA A 117 7.91 19.78 6.65
C ALA A 117 7.16 18.98 7.72
N ARG A 118 7.10 17.62 7.56
CA ARG A 118 6.53 16.73 8.58
C ARG A 118 7.31 16.78 9.89
N GLN A 119 8.64 16.78 9.83
CA GLN A 119 9.49 16.89 11.01
C GLN A 119 9.32 18.25 11.72
N ASP A 120 9.13 19.31 10.93
CA ASP A 120 8.97 20.69 11.41
C ASP A 120 7.52 21.04 11.76
N ALA A 121 6.56 20.11 11.56
CA ALA A 121 5.10 20.36 11.66
C ALA A 121 4.63 21.56 10.82
N ASP A 122 5.26 21.79 9.65
CA ASP A 122 5.02 22.93 8.75
C ASP A 122 4.25 22.52 7.48
N PHE A 123 2.95 22.32 7.62
CA PHE A 123 2.07 22.01 6.46
C PHE A 123 2.05 23.13 5.41
N LYS A 124 2.27 24.41 5.81
CA LYS A 124 2.18 25.52 4.87
C LYS A 124 3.25 25.47 3.78
N SER A 125 4.42 24.96 4.09
CA SER A 125 5.49 24.80 3.10
C SER A 125 5.18 23.71 2.05
N VAL A 126 4.37 22.71 2.39
CA VAL A 126 3.96 21.63 1.48
C VAL A 126 2.86 22.07 0.51
N LEU A 127 1.96 22.94 0.96
CA LEU A 127 0.71 23.26 0.27
C LEU A 127 0.89 23.65 -1.21
N PRO A 128 1.84 24.51 -1.62
CA PRO A 128 2.00 24.86 -3.03
C PRO A 128 2.38 23.68 -3.94
N SER A 129 3.26 22.78 -3.46
CA SER A 129 3.65 21.59 -4.22
C SER A 129 2.54 20.54 -4.25
N LEU A 130 1.77 20.42 -3.18
CA LEU A 130 0.60 19.55 -3.11
C LEU A 130 -0.51 20.03 -4.08
N GLU A 131 -0.75 21.35 -4.18
CA GLU A 131 -1.68 21.92 -5.15
C GLU A 131 -1.25 21.65 -6.60
N GLU A 132 0.05 21.68 -6.89
CA GLU A 132 0.60 21.34 -8.20
C GLU A 132 0.31 19.87 -8.54
N VAL A 133 0.65 18.94 -7.66
CA VAL A 133 0.36 17.50 -7.81
C VAL A 133 -1.13 17.28 -8.02
N LEU A 134 -1.97 17.89 -7.18
CA LEU A 134 -3.41 17.80 -7.26
C LEU A 134 -3.97 18.24 -8.62
N ASN A 135 -3.47 19.35 -9.15
CA ASN A 135 -3.93 19.85 -10.44
C ASN A 135 -3.52 18.96 -11.61
N LEU A 136 -2.32 18.37 -11.55
CA LEU A 136 -1.85 17.40 -12.54
C LEU A 136 -2.63 16.07 -12.46
N THR A 137 -2.88 15.56 -11.25
CA THR A 137 -3.70 14.36 -11.03
C THR A 137 -5.14 14.55 -11.53
N ARG A 138 -5.72 15.74 -11.36
CA ARG A 138 -7.05 16.06 -11.92
C ARG A 138 -7.08 16.02 -13.45
N LYS A 139 -6.01 16.50 -14.10
CA LYS A 139 -5.88 16.42 -15.57
C LYS A 139 -5.80 14.95 -16.01
N GLU A 140 -4.96 14.17 -15.36
CA GLU A 140 -4.86 12.73 -15.62
C GLU A 140 -6.20 12.02 -15.44
N ALA A 141 -6.89 12.26 -14.32
CA ALA A 141 -8.20 11.69 -14.02
C ALA A 141 -9.23 12.03 -15.11
N HIS A 142 -9.20 13.26 -15.61
CA HIS A 142 -10.11 13.70 -16.67
C HIS A 142 -9.84 13.00 -18.01
N SER A 143 -8.57 12.93 -18.42
CA SER A 143 -8.15 12.23 -19.62
C SER A 143 -8.54 10.73 -19.59
N LYS A 144 -8.30 10.07 -18.45
CA LYS A 144 -8.69 8.67 -18.24
C LYS A 144 -10.21 8.49 -18.21
N SER A 145 -10.94 9.39 -17.56
CA SER A 145 -12.41 9.40 -17.51
C SER A 145 -13.03 9.42 -18.89
N GLU A 146 -12.55 10.28 -19.77
CA GLU A 146 -13.01 10.37 -21.16
C GLU A 146 -12.75 9.06 -21.93
N LYS A 147 -11.57 8.46 -21.73
CA LYS A 147 -11.18 7.24 -22.44
C LYS A 147 -11.92 5.99 -21.94
N LEU A 148 -12.15 5.90 -20.63
CA LEU A 148 -12.79 4.75 -19.99
C LEU A 148 -14.32 4.87 -19.92
N GLY A 149 -14.89 6.07 -20.14
CA GLY A 149 -16.33 6.31 -20.05
C GLY A 149 -16.89 6.20 -18.63
N VAL A 150 -16.08 6.49 -17.61
CA VAL A 150 -16.46 6.43 -16.20
C VAL A 150 -16.19 7.78 -15.51
N SER A 151 -16.58 7.94 -14.24
CA SER A 151 -16.26 9.15 -13.51
C SER A 151 -14.73 9.36 -13.37
N ALA A 152 -14.28 10.59 -13.18
CA ALA A 152 -12.86 10.88 -12.97
C ALA A 152 -12.28 10.14 -11.75
N TYR A 153 -13.09 9.94 -10.70
CA TYR A 153 -12.71 9.16 -9.53
C TYR A 153 -12.61 7.66 -9.85
N ASP A 154 -13.61 7.10 -10.53
CA ASP A 154 -13.60 5.69 -10.93
C ASP A 154 -12.46 5.38 -11.90
N ALA A 155 -12.08 6.35 -12.75
CA ALA A 155 -10.96 6.20 -13.66
C ALA A 155 -9.60 6.11 -12.93
N LEU A 156 -9.42 6.83 -11.85
CA LEU A 156 -8.25 6.68 -10.97
C LEU A 156 -8.35 5.42 -10.11
N LEU A 157 -9.52 5.13 -9.58
CA LEU A 157 -9.77 3.93 -8.77
C LEU A 157 -9.43 2.64 -9.54
N ASP A 158 -9.78 2.57 -10.82
CA ASP A 158 -9.55 1.39 -11.66
C ASP A 158 -8.07 1.00 -11.79
N GLN A 159 -7.14 1.93 -11.56
CA GLN A 159 -5.70 1.62 -11.54
C GLN A 159 -5.32 0.75 -10.34
N TYR A 160 -5.95 1.02 -9.20
CA TYR A 160 -5.65 0.40 -7.91
C TYR A 160 -6.61 -0.72 -7.55
N GLU A 161 -7.81 -0.67 -8.10
CA GLU A 161 -8.86 -1.66 -7.91
C GLU A 161 -9.50 -1.94 -9.26
N PRO A 162 -8.93 -2.87 -10.04
CA PRO A 162 -9.43 -3.18 -11.37
C PRO A 162 -10.92 -3.51 -11.40
N ASP A 163 -11.65 -2.83 -12.27
CA ASP A 163 -13.12 -2.89 -12.39
C ASP A 163 -13.90 -2.33 -11.17
N GLY A 164 -13.21 -1.80 -10.15
CA GLY A 164 -13.84 -1.19 -8.96
C GLY A 164 -14.65 0.07 -9.31
N ARG A 165 -15.75 0.27 -8.59
CA ARG A 165 -16.61 1.45 -8.77
C ARG A 165 -17.00 2.06 -7.44
N ALA A 166 -16.87 3.37 -7.35
CA ALA A 166 -17.22 4.12 -6.14
C ALA A 166 -18.67 3.89 -5.69
N ALA A 167 -19.59 3.65 -6.62
CA ALA A 167 -20.99 3.36 -6.29
C ALA A 167 -21.13 2.06 -5.47
N GLU A 168 -20.42 1.01 -5.83
CA GLU A 168 -20.43 -0.27 -5.12
C GLU A 168 -19.75 -0.16 -3.75
N ILE A 169 -18.60 0.49 -3.70
CA ILE A 169 -17.87 0.76 -2.45
C ILE A 169 -18.73 1.59 -1.49
N ASN A 170 -19.45 2.59 -1.99
CA ASN A 170 -20.36 3.41 -1.19
C ASN A 170 -21.51 2.61 -0.57
N MET A 171 -22.02 1.57 -1.24
CA MET A 171 -23.03 0.68 -0.63
C MET A 171 -22.46 -0.06 0.57
N VAL A 172 -21.30 -0.70 0.42
CA VAL A 172 -20.60 -1.38 1.52
C VAL A 172 -20.31 -0.42 2.68
N PHE A 173 -19.81 0.78 2.36
CA PHE A 173 -19.49 1.78 3.37
C PHE A 173 -20.73 2.37 4.06
N SER A 174 -21.87 2.40 3.39
CA SER A 174 -23.13 2.82 4.01
C SER A 174 -23.60 1.82 5.07
N ASP A 175 -23.44 0.53 4.81
CA ASP A 175 -23.74 -0.52 5.77
C ASP A 175 -22.80 -0.46 6.98
N LEU A 176 -21.50 -0.34 6.74
CA LEU A 176 -20.50 -0.16 7.81
C LEU A 176 -20.80 1.09 8.64
N LYS A 177 -21.13 2.21 8.00
CA LYS A 177 -21.47 3.48 8.68
C LYS A 177 -22.71 3.35 9.57
N SER A 178 -23.65 2.49 9.25
CA SER A 178 -24.84 2.23 10.07
C SER A 178 -24.55 1.31 11.25
N PHE A 179 -23.66 0.36 11.11
CA PHE A 179 -23.32 -0.67 12.11
C PHE A 179 -22.24 -0.23 13.09
N LEU A 180 -21.11 0.28 12.59
CA LEU A 180 -19.90 0.51 13.39
C LEU A 180 -20.06 1.43 14.61
N PRO A 181 -20.87 2.53 14.60
CA PRO A 181 -20.98 3.41 15.76
C PRO A 181 -21.47 2.68 17.00
N ASN A 182 -22.55 1.94 16.87
CA ASN A 182 -23.14 1.21 17.99
C ASN A 182 -22.23 0.05 18.41
N PHE A 183 -21.65 -0.64 17.46
CA PHE A 183 -20.72 -1.74 17.73
C PHE A 183 -19.48 -1.25 18.50
N LEU A 184 -18.89 -0.13 18.08
CA LEU A 184 -17.75 0.48 18.77
C LEU A 184 -18.09 0.86 20.22
N ASP A 185 -19.26 1.47 20.46
CA ASP A 185 -19.69 1.84 21.81
C ASP A 185 -19.92 0.61 22.69
N ASP A 186 -20.48 -0.47 22.14
CA ASP A 186 -20.65 -1.76 22.82
C ASP A 186 -19.30 -2.38 23.19
N VAL A 187 -18.34 -2.38 22.26
CA VAL A 187 -16.97 -2.90 22.49
C VAL A 187 -16.27 -2.11 23.58
N LEU A 188 -16.26 -0.78 23.49
CA LEU A 188 -15.62 0.10 24.49
C LEU A 188 -16.26 -0.07 25.88
N THR A 189 -17.59 -0.23 25.94
CA THR A 189 -18.30 -0.47 27.20
C THR A 189 -17.87 -1.81 27.83
N LYS A 190 -17.78 -2.88 27.05
CA LYS A 190 -17.30 -4.19 27.52
C LYS A 190 -15.84 -4.13 27.97
N GLN A 191 -15.01 -3.47 27.17
CA GLN A 191 -13.57 -3.30 27.47
C GLN A 191 -13.37 -2.53 28.79
N ALA A 192 -14.12 -1.46 29.04
CA ALA A 192 -14.06 -0.68 30.26
C ALA A 192 -14.54 -1.44 31.53
N ALA A 193 -15.36 -2.49 31.37
CA ALA A 193 -15.79 -3.36 32.46
C ALA A 193 -14.79 -4.49 32.77
N GLY A 194 -13.78 -4.68 31.92
CA GLY A 194 -12.73 -5.69 32.10
C GLY A 194 -11.61 -5.23 33.03
N PRO A 195 -10.63 -6.11 33.30
CA PRO A 195 -9.45 -5.75 34.10
C PRO A 195 -8.57 -4.74 33.36
N ASP A 196 -7.88 -3.88 34.09
CA ASP A 196 -6.90 -2.94 33.57
C ASP A 196 -5.77 -3.66 32.83
N ASN A 197 -5.31 -3.05 31.73
CA ASN A 197 -4.16 -3.54 30.98
C ASN A 197 -2.86 -3.06 31.65
N LEU A 198 -1.94 -3.98 31.87
CA LEU A 198 -0.59 -3.65 32.30
C LEU A 198 0.26 -3.31 31.09
N PRO A 199 0.84 -2.10 30.99
CA PRO A 199 1.66 -1.71 29.84
C PRO A 199 2.95 -2.54 29.79
N LEU A 200 3.42 -2.85 28.59
CA LEU A 200 4.72 -3.46 28.35
C LEU A 200 5.81 -2.39 28.52
N VAL A 201 6.48 -2.42 29.63
CA VAL A 201 7.55 -1.45 29.97
C VAL A 201 8.89 -2.13 29.92
N GLY A 202 9.85 -1.53 29.20
CA GLY A 202 11.19 -2.08 29.10
C GLY A 202 12.07 -1.32 28.11
N GLN A 203 13.27 -1.86 27.91
CA GLN A 203 14.16 -1.43 26.82
C GLN A 203 14.17 -2.53 25.78
N PHE A 204 13.81 -2.16 24.56
CA PHE A 204 13.66 -3.07 23.42
C PHE A 204 14.66 -2.71 22.32
N PRO A 205 15.94 -3.14 22.44
CA PRO A 205 16.97 -2.75 21.46
C PRO A 205 16.56 -3.08 20.02
N PRO A 206 16.75 -2.17 19.04
CA PRO A 206 16.40 -2.39 17.64
C PRO A 206 16.92 -3.69 17.05
N SER A 207 18.15 -4.10 17.43
CA SER A 207 18.72 -5.37 16.98
C SER A 207 17.91 -6.59 17.42
N LYS A 208 17.35 -6.56 18.64
CA LYS A 208 16.49 -7.63 19.16
C LYS A 208 15.09 -7.59 18.56
N GLN A 209 14.54 -6.40 18.31
CA GLN A 209 13.29 -6.24 17.58
C GLN A 209 13.40 -6.81 16.16
N LYS A 210 14.50 -6.49 15.46
CA LYS A 210 14.80 -7.04 14.14
C LYS A 210 14.91 -8.57 14.16
N GLU A 211 15.64 -9.11 15.13
CA GLU A 211 15.77 -10.57 15.31
C GLU A 211 14.41 -11.23 15.51
N LEU A 212 13.56 -10.66 16.37
CA LEU A 212 12.22 -11.16 16.64
C LEU A 212 11.33 -11.09 15.38
N GLY A 213 11.33 -9.95 14.69
CA GLY A 213 10.61 -9.79 13.42
C GLY A 213 11.01 -10.84 12.39
N GLN A 214 12.32 -11.03 12.17
CA GLN A 214 12.82 -12.04 11.22
C GLN A 214 12.45 -13.48 11.63
N LYS A 215 12.41 -13.79 12.92
CA LYS A 215 11.93 -15.09 13.41
C LYS A 215 10.46 -15.32 13.02
N PHE A 216 9.59 -14.34 13.23
CA PHE A 216 8.19 -14.46 12.85
C PHE A 216 7.98 -14.48 11.34
N MET A 217 8.69 -13.65 10.58
CA MET A 217 8.68 -13.71 9.12
C MET A 217 9.01 -15.12 8.62
N THR A 218 10.06 -15.75 9.19
CA THR A 218 10.45 -17.13 8.86
C THR A 218 9.35 -18.14 9.18
N VAL A 219 8.71 -18.01 10.36
CA VAL A 219 7.61 -18.90 10.79
C VAL A 219 6.40 -18.78 9.86
N LEU A 220 6.10 -17.55 9.42
CA LEU A 220 5.02 -17.28 8.46
C LEU A 220 5.33 -17.81 7.05
N GLY A 221 6.59 -18.05 6.73
CA GLY A 221 7.01 -18.63 5.44
C GLY A 221 7.67 -17.64 4.49
N PHE A 222 8.06 -16.45 4.96
CA PHE A 222 8.80 -15.49 4.14
C PHE A 222 10.16 -16.07 3.72
N ASP A 223 10.44 -15.99 2.43
CA ASP A 223 11.68 -16.49 1.84
C ASP A 223 12.75 -15.39 1.80
N PHE A 224 13.71 -15.46 2.73
CA PHE A 224 14.82 -14.53 2.82
C PHE A 224 15.87 -14.66 1.70
N GLU A 225 15.85 -15.72 0.91
CA GLU A 225 16.67 -15.81 -0.31
C GLU A 225 16.10 -14.88 -1.42
N HIS A 226 14.81 -14.53 -1.32
CA HIS A 226 14.09 -13.67 -2.26
C HIS A 226 13.55 -12.39 -1.59
N GLY A 227 14.15 -11.96 -0.48
CA GLY A 227 13.72 -10.74 0.17
C GLY A 227 14.53 -10.35 1.40
N ARG A 228 14.20 -9.19 1.98
CA ARG A 228 14.94 -8.65 3.13
C ARG A 228 14.09 -7.69 3.97
N LEU A 229 14.53 -7.46 5.21
CA LEU A 229 13.94 -6.49 6.14
C LEU A 229 14.97 -5.39 6.46
N ASP A 230 14.61 -4.13 6.17
CA ASP A 230 15.41 -2.93 6.41
C ASP A 230 14.65 -1.90 7.28
N GLU A 231 15.22 -0.72 7.43
CA GLU A 231 14.64 0.39 8.20
C GLU A 231 14.26 1.55 7.29
N SER A 232 13.10 2.18 7.59
CA SER A 232 12.66 3.40 6.92
C SER A 232 11.84 4.29 7.87
N LEU A 233 11.51 5.51 7.41
CA LEU A 233 10.68 6.44 8.18
C LEU A 233 9.22 5.96 8.33
N HIS A 234 8.73 5.16 7.40
CA HIS A 234 7.41 4.57 7.38
C HIS A 234 7.51 3.13 6.88
N PRO A 235 6.96 2.13 7.59
CA PRO A 235 6.93 0.74 7.12
C PRO A 235 6.30 0.64 5.74
N PHE A 236 6.89 -0.17 4.87
CA PHE A 236 6.33 -0.51 3.56
C PHE A 236 6.95 -1.78 2.99
N CYS A 237 6.21 -2.45 2.12
CA CYS A 237 6.69 -3.54 1.28
C CYS A 237 6.86 -3.04 -0.16
N GLY A 238 7.88 -3.50 -0.86
CA GLY A 238 8.16 -3.16 -2.25
C GLY A 238 9.22 -4.07 -2.85
N GLY A 239 9.75 -3.68 -4.01
CA GLY A 239 10.73 -4.49 -4.71
C GLY A 239 10.12 -5.22 -5.92
N THR A 240 10.52 -6.45 -6.14
CA THR A 240 10.03 -7.33 -7.23
C THR A 240 9.78 -8.73 -6.68
N TYR A 241 9.11 -9.61 -7.45
CA TYR A 241 8.72 -10.97 -6.98
C TYR A 241 9.88 -11.84 -6.49
N ASP A 242 11.12 -11.58 -6.96
CA ASP A 242 12.33 -12.32 -6.59
C ASP A 242 13.28 -11.50 -5.72
N ASP A 243 12.90 -10.26 -5.34
CA ASP A 243 13.62 -9.37 -4.43
C ASP A 243 12.59 -8.49 -3.70
N VAL A 244 11.77 -9.13 -2.84
CA VAL A 244 10.72 -8.47 -2.06
C VAL A 244 11.34 -7.82 -0.82
N ARG A 245 11.16 -6.53 -0.66
CA ARG A 245 11.80 -5.75 0.39
C ARG A 245 10.80 -5.11 1.32
N LEU A 246 10.93 -5.43 2.60
CA LEU A 246 10.13 -4.84 3.66
C LEU A 246 10.96 -3.84 4.44
N THR A 247 10.29 -2.84 4.98
CA THR A 247 10.90 -1.91 5.92
C THR A 247 10.05 -1.78 7.17
N THR A 248 10.70 -1.39 8.27
CA THR A 248 10.03 -1.05 9.52
C THR A 248 10.74 0.11 10.21
N ARG A 249 10.15 0.58 11.29
CA ARG A 249 10.70 1.62 12.16
C ARG A 249 10.77 1.06 13.58
N TYR A 250 11.92 1.16 14.23
CA TYR A 250 12.12 0.69 15.61
C TYR A 250 12.02 1.84 16.62
N ASP A 251 11.41 1.55 17.76
CA ASP A 251 11.42 2.40 18.97
C ASP A 251 11.90 1.57 20.15
N GLU A 252 12.91 2.07 20.90
CA GLU A 252 13.49 1.35 22.04
C GLU A 252 12.52 1.21 23.21
N THR A 253 11.43 1.97 23.22
CA THR A 253 10.40 1.96 24.27
C THR A 253 9.12 1.23 23.88
N ASP A 254 8.93 0.97 22.56
CA ASP A 254 7.77 0.26 22.00
C ASP A 254 8.17 -0.67 20.86
N PHE A 255 8.27 -1.96 21.17
CA PHE A 255 8.52 -2.97 20.13
C PHE A 255 7.24 -3.43 19.43
N SER A 256 6.08 -3.23 20.05
CA SER A 256 4.80 -3.76 19.57
C SER A 256 4.41 -3.15 18.23
N SER A 257 4.50 -1.83 18.09
CA SER A 257 4.22 -1.13 16.83
C SER A 257 5.15 -1.60 15.71
N ALA A 258 6.46 -1.73 15.99
CA ALA A 258 7.42 -2.24 15.02
C ALA A 258 7.13 -3.69 14.62
N LEU A 259 6.76 -4.55 15.57
CA LEU A 259 6.44 -5.95 15.32
C LEU A 259 5.18 -6.09 14.48
N MET A 260 4.09 -5.38 14.83
CA MET A 260 2.85 -5.41 14.05
C MET A 260 3.08 -4.88 12.62
N GLY A 261 3.87 -3.80 12.47
CA GLY A 261 4.28 -3.31 11.16
C GLY A 261 5.04 -4.36 10.34
N VAL A 262 6.02 -5.05 10.93
CA VAL A 262 6.72 -6.16 10.25
C VAL A 262 5.77 -7.27 9.82
N LEU A 263 4.82 -7.64 10.67
CA LEU A 263 3.86 -8.71 10.37
C LEU A 263 2.87 -8.29 9.28
N HIS A 264 2.43 -7.04 9.29
CA HIS A 264 1.63 -6.43 8.23
C HIS A 264 2.37 -6.49 6.88
N GLU A 265 3.57 -5.93 6.83
CA GLU A 265 4.39 -5.94 5.61
C GLU A 265 4.76 -7.37 5.15
N THR A 266 4.87 -8.32 6.09
CA THR A 266 5.07 -9.74 5.76
C THR A 266 3.87 -10.31 5.01
N GLY A 267 2.66 -9.89 5.33
CA GLY A 267 1.46 -10.28 4.60
C GLY A 267 1.50 -9.85 3.13
N HIS A 268 1.87 -8.60 2.88
CA HIS A 268 2.12 -8.09 1.52
C HIS A 268 3.20 -8.90 0.81
N ALA A 269 4.33 -9.08 1.47
CA ALA A 269 5.49 -9.77 0.90
C ALA A 269 5.23 -11.23 0.56
N MET A 270 4.49 -11.95 1.40
CA MET A 270 4.10 -13.33 1.12
C MET A 270 3.14 -13.44 -0.06
N TYR A 271 2.27 -12.44 -0.24
CA TYR A 271 1.43 -12.37 -1.43
C TYR A 271 2.29 -12.21 -2.69
N ASP A 272 3.24 -11.28 -2.69
CA ASP A 272 4.14 -11.04 -3.83
C ASP A 272 5.02 -12.25 -4.15
N GLN A 273 5.63 -12.87 -3.14
CA GLN A 273 6.43 -14.09 -3.31
C GLN A 273 5.58 -15.29 -3.79
N GLY A 274 4.28 -15.30 -3.43
CA GLY A 274 3.30 -16.33 -3.80
C GLY A 274 2.72 -16.19 -5.19
N LEU A 275 2.91 -15.07 -5.88
CA LEU A 275 2.39 -14.83 -7.23
C LEU A 275 2.87 -15.89 -8.23
N PRO A 276 2.05 -16.25 -9.26
CA PRO A 276 2.28 -17.41 -10.11
C PRO A 276 3.55 -17.27 -10.95
N LYS A 277 4.57 -18.05 -10.65
CA LYS A 277 5.90 -18.01 -11.30
C LYS A 277 5.85 -18.16 -12.82
N ARG A 278 4.87 -18.94 -13.35
CA ARG A 278 4.66 -19.14 -14.80
C ARG A 278 4.35 -17.81 -15.51
N TRP A 279 3.68 -16.88 -14.80
CA TRP A 279 3.17 -15.66 -15.39
C TRP A 279 3.99 -14.41 -15.03
N ARG A 280 5.19 -14.59 -14.46
CA ARG A 280 6.09 -13.48 -14.16
C ARG A 280 6.42 -12.67 -15.41
N GLY A 281 6.39 -11.37 -15.26
CA GLY A 281 6.56 -10.44 -16.37
C GLY A 281 5.31 -10.27 -17.24
N GLN A 282 4.18 -10.87 -16.81
CA GLN A 282 2.90 -10.72 -17.49
C GLN A 282 1.84 -10.10 -16.58
N PRO A 283 0.94 -9.23 -17.10
CA PRO A 283 -0.07 -8.58 -16.29
C PRO A 283 -0.95 -9.50 -15.45
N VAL A 284 -1.32 -10.67 -15.98
CA VAL A 284 -2.15 -11.66 -15.27
C VAL A 284 -1.42 -12.30 -14.08
N GLY A 285 -0.10 -12.26 -14.07
CA GLY A 285 0.75 -12.77 -12.98
C GLY A 285 1.12 -11.74 -11.94
N ALA A 286 0.73 -10.47 -12.12
CA ALA A 286 0.92 -9.42 -11.14
C ALA A 286 -0.16 -9.44 -10.05
N ASP A 287 0.04 -8.66 -9.01
CA ASP A 287 -0.98 -8.41 -7.99
C ASP A 287 -2.28 -7.87 -8.61
N ARG A 288 -3.42 -8.21 -7.99
CA ARG A 288 -4.75 -7.91 -8.57
C ARG A 288 -5.41 -6.68 -7.92
N GLY A 289 -4.66 -5.76 -7.46
CA GLY A 289 -5.15 -4.49 -6.91
C GLY A 289 -5.04 -4.40 -5.40
N MET A 290 -5.22 -3.18 -4.91
CA MET A 290 -4.91 -2.80 -3.53
C MET A 290 -5.82 -3.48 -2.51
N SER A 291 -7.11 -3.73 -2.82
CA SER A 291 -8.01 -4.40 -1.87
C SER A 291 -7.53 -5.82 -1.53
N ILE A 292 -7.13 -6.58 -2.55
CA ILE A 292 -6.59 -7.93 -2.33
C ILE A 292 -5.23 -7.86 -1.64
N HIS A 293 -4.36 -6.96 -2.07
CA HIS A 293 -3.03 -6.79 -1.50
C HIS A 293 -3.10 -6.45 0.01
N GLU A 294 -3.91 -5.45 0.37
CA GLU A 294 -4.15 -5.07 1.77
C GLU A 294 -4.87 -6.17 2.57
N SER A 295 -5.74 -6.95 1.94
CA SER A 295 -6.37 -8.07 2.64
C SER A 295 -5.38 -9.14 3.11
N GLN A 296 -4.26 -9.30 2.40
CA GLN A 296 -3.21 -10.23 2.80
C GLN A 296 -2.41 -9.71 4.00
N SER A 297 -2.11 -8.42 4.04
CA SER A 297 -1.46 -7.80 5.19
C SER A 297 -2.35 -7.84 6.43
N LEU A 298 -3.61 -7.45 6.30
CA LEU A 298 -4.60 -7.49 7.39
C LEU A 298 -4.92 -8.91 7.85
N LEU A 299 -4.92 -9.89 6.96
CA LEU A 299 -5.05 -11.30 7.34
C LEU A 299 -3.94 -11.71 8.30
N ILE A 300 -2.69 -11.38 8.00
CA ILE A 300 -1.55 -11.73 8.85
C ILE A 300 -1.56 -10.88 10.12
N GLU A 301 -1.61 -9.56 10.03
CA GLU A 301 -1.53 -8.67 11.18
C GLU A 301 -2.73 -8.83 12.12
N MET A 302 -3.94 -8.63 11.61
CA MET A 302 -5.14 -8.51 12.45
C MET A 302 -5.80 -9.86 12.75
N GLN A 303 -5.88 -10.76 11.76
CA GLN A 303 -6.60 -12.02 11.93
C GLN A 303 -5.72 -13.10 12.57
N VAL A 304 -4.47 -13.24 12.09
CA VAL A 304 -3.55 -14.27 12.61
C VAL A 304 -2.82 -13.76 13.84
N CYS A 305 -2.08 -12.65 13.73
CA CYS A 305 -1.10 -12.26 14.75
C CYS A 305 -1.69 -11.63 16.00
N ARG A 306 -2.95 -11.22 15.99
CA ARG A 306 -3.70 -10.80 17.18
C ARG A 306 -4.56 -11.92 17.79
N SER A 307 -4.57 -13.12 17.18
CA SER A 307 -5.31 -14.27 17.74
C SER A 307 -4.68 -14.80 19.03
N ALA A 308 -5.51 -15.38 19.88
CA ALA A 308 -5.03 -15.99 21.13
C ALA A 308 -4.05 -17.15 20.87
N GLU A 309 -4.27 -17.92 19.81
CA GLU A 309 -3.43 -19.05 19.40
C GLU A 309 -2.04 -18.59 18.99
N PHE A 310 -1.96 -17.54 18.15
CA PHE A 310 -0.68 -16.97 17.76
C PHE A 310 0.04 -16.35 18.95
N LEU A 311 -0.66 -15.58 19.78
CA LEU A 311 -0.05 -14.95 20.97
C LEU A 311 0.46 -15.95 21.98
N GLN A 312 -0.22 -17.11 22.16
CA GLN A 312 0.30 -18.22 22.99
C GLN A 312 1.63 -18.76 22.47
N PHE A 313 1.81 -18.82 21.15
CA PHE A 313 3.07 -19.18 20.53
C PHE A 313 4.11 -18.04 20.62
N ALA A 314 3.70 -16.80 20.41
CA ALA A 314 4.59 -15.64 20.27
C ALA A 314 5.17 -15.16 21.61
N VAL A 315 4.38 -15.14 22.68
CA VAL A 315 4.78 -14.58 23.99
C VAL A 315 6.04 -15.24 24.56
N PRO A 316 6.21 -16.57 24.54
CA PRO A 316 7.46 -17.20 24.97
C PRO A 316 8.68 -16.71 24.18
N LEU A 317 8.55 -16.53 22.86
CA LEU A 317 9.63 -16.04 22.01
C LEU A 317 9.96 -14.57 22.29
N MET A 318 8.96 -13.73 22.55
CA MET A 318 9.14 -12.34 22.95
C MET A 318 9.89 -12.26 24.28
N LYS A 319 9.44 -13.02 25.31
CA LYS A 319 10.09 -13.09 26.64
C LYS A 319 11.56 -13.51 26.53
N ASP A 320 11.85 -14.54 25.74
CA ASP A 320 13.21 -15.05 25.54
C ASP A 320 14.09 -14.01 24.81
N THR A 321 13.55 -13.40 23.77
CA THR A 321 14.30 -12.41 22.96
C THR A 321 14.71 -11.19 23.78
N PHE A 322 13.81 -10.66 24.60
CA PHE A 322 14.07 -9.47 25.41
C PHE A 322 14.63 -9.77 26.80
N GLY A 323 14.56 -11.03 27.25
CA GLY A 323 15.01 -11.43 28.60
C GLY A 323 14.11 -10.89 29.69
N ILE A 324 12.81 -10.78 29.45
CA ILE A 324 11.85 -10.11 30.36
C ILE A 324 10.83 -11.12 30.87
N ASN A 325 10.48 -10.97 32.15
CA ASN A 325 9.41 -11.73 32.79
C ASN A 325 8.71 -10.81 33.79
N GLY A 326 7.38 -10.85 33.80
CA GLY A 326 6.57 -10.07 34.73
C GLY A 326 5.07 -10.31 34.49
N PRO A 327 4.20 -9.85 35.36
CA PRO A 327 2.75 -10.01 35.20
C PRO A 327 2.19 -9.32 33.93
N GLU A 328 2.87 -8.30 33.45
CA GLU A 328 2.54 -7.61 32.18
C GLU A 328 2.73 -8.52 30.98
N TRP A 329 3.55 -9.57 31.08
CA TRP A 329 3.84 -10.56 30.04
C TRP A 329 3.00 -11.84 30.15
N GLU A 330 2.02 -11.88 31.03
CA GLU A 330 1.06 -12.98 31.07
C GLU A 330 0.14 -12.92 29.85
N ILE A 331 -0.19 -14.12 29.33
CA ILE A 331 -0.87 -14.25 28.05
C ILE A 331 -2.19 -13.48 27.97
N GLU A 332 -2.96 -13.49 29.07
CA GLU A 332 -4.23 -12.79 29.16
C GLU A 332 -4.06 -11.28 29.06
N ASN A 333 -2.96 -10.73 29.60
CA ASN A 333 -2.67 -9.31 29.47
C ASN A 333 -2.23 -8.96 28.05
N ILE A 334 -1.37 -9.78 27.45
CA ILE A 334 -0.92 -9.58 26.07
C ILE A 334 -2.12 -9.63 25.10
N ILE A 335 -3.02 -10.60 25.22
CA ILE A 335 -4.23 -10.67 24.40
C ILE A 335 -5.03 -9.37 24.53
N ARG A 336 -5.26 -8.87 25.76
CA ARG A 336 -6.01 -7.63 25.96
C ARG A 336 -5.30 -6.41 25.37
N LEU A 337 -3.97 -6.36 25.41
CA LEU A 337 -3.20 -5.27 24.81
C LEU A 337 -3.32 -5.27 23.28
N TYR A 338 -3.15 -6.44 22.64
CA TYR A 338 -3.14 -6.56 21.18
C TYR A 338 -4.55 -6.52 20.56
N THR A 339 -5.61 -6.78 21.35
CA THR A 339 -7.01 -6.66 20.90
C THR A 339 -7.70 -5.40 21.47
N LYS A 340 -6.94 -4.47 22.03
CA LYS A 340 -7.49 -3.23 22.58
C LYS A 340 -8.03 -2.34 21.48
N VAL A 341 -9.28 -1.90 21.66
CA VAL A 341 -9.94 -0.93 20.77
C VAL A 341 -9.81 0.46 21.36
N GLU A 342 -9.32 1.41 20.56
CA GLU A 342 -9.17 2.81 20.97
C GLU A 342 -9.66 3.76 19.87
N LYS A 343 -10.26 4.90 20.28
CA LYS A 343 -10.59 6.00 19.37
C LYS A 343 -9.33 6.81 19.11
N ASP A 344 -8.59 6.47 18.07
CA ASP A 344 -7.38 7.18 17.67
C ASP A 344 -7.51 7.79 16.27
N PHE A 345 -6.50 8.61 15.88
CA PHE A 345 -6.47 9.32 14.60
C PHE A 345 -5.60 8.63 13.53
N ILE A 346 -4.75 7.69 13.92
CA ILE A 346 -3.73 7.15 13.04
C ILE A 346 -4.15 5.78 12.52
N ARG A 347 -4.33 5.70 11.19
CA ARG A 347 -4.73 4.48 10.49
C ARG A 347 -3.78 3.30 10.70
N VAL A 348 -2.47 3.55 10.70
CA VAL A 348 -1.43 2.51 10.82
C VAL A 348 -1.46 1.78 12.17
N GLU A 349 -2.00 2.45 13.19
CA GLU A 349 -2.15 1.92 14.56
C GLU A 349 -3.61 1.59 14.89
N ALA A 350 -4.52 1.66 13.91
CA ALA A 350 -5.92 1.36 14.11
C ALA A 350 -6.12 -0.13 14.43
N ASP A 351 -7.08 -0.40 15.29
CA ASP A 351 -7.54 -1.75 15.61
C ASP A 351 -8.59 -2.25 14.58
N GLU A 352 -8.97 -3.52 14.69
CA GLU A 352 -9.92 -4.17 13.77
C GLU A 352 -11.29 -3.47 13.66
N VAL A 353 -11.71 -2.77 14.71
CA VAL A 353 -13.01 -2.08 14.77
C VAL A 353 -12.90 -0.68 14.19
N THR A 354 -11.81 0.04 14.48
CA THR A 354 -11.62 1.42 14.05
C THR A 354 -10.99 1.56 12.67
N TYR A 355 -10.25 0.56 12.18
CA TYR A 355 -9.68 0.56 10.84
C TYR A 355 -10.72 0.84 9.73
N PRO A 356 -11.89 0.16 9.68
CA PRO A 356 -12.92 0.47 8.70
C PRO A 356 -13.49 1.89 8.78
N TRP A 357 -13.42 2.54 9.96
CA TRP A 357 -13.86 3.92 10.14
C TRP A 357 -13.08 4.91 9.30
N TRP A 358 -11.78 4.70 9.18
CA TRP A 358 -10.91 5.54 8.37
C TRP A 358 -11.23 5.46 6.88
N CYS A 359 -11.85 4.36 6.49
CA CYS A 359 -12.29 4.15 5.13
C CYS A 359 -13.62 4.86 4.81
N LEU A 360 -14.37 5.34 5.82
CA LEU A 360 -15.66 6.00 5.63
C LEU A 360 -15.50 7.47 5.20
N PRO A 361 -16.43 8.02 4.40
CA PRO A 361 -16.45 9.44 4.04
C PRO A 361 -16.55 10.36 5.25
N ASP A 362 -16.05 11.60 5.13
CA ASP A 362 -15.87 12.65 6.17
C ASP A 362 -17.01 12.85 7.19
N ASP A 363 -18.26 12.58 6.81
CA ASP A 363 -19.43 12.73 7.70
C ASP A 363 -19.39 11.82 8.95
N ALA A 364 -18.69 10.70 8.89
CA ALA A 364 -18.58 9.78 10.01
C ALA A 364 -17.56 10.28 11.05
N MET A 365 -16.47 10.87 10.59
CA MET A 365 -15.42 11.47 11.43
C MET A 365 -15.94 12.66 12.24
N ASN A 366 -16.81 13.49 11.65
CA ASN A 366 -17.42 14.64 12.33
C ASN A 366 -18.34 14.25 13.50
N ARG A 367 -18.93 13.05 13.49
CA ARG A 367 -19.82 12.54 14.56
C ARG A 367 -19.07 12.07 15.81
N LEU A 368 -17.74 11.80 15.70
CA LEU A 368 -16.93 11.46 16.86
C LEU A 368 -16.56 12.66 17.75
N GLY A 369 -17.07 13.87 17.43
CA GLY A 369 -16.96 15.05 18.29
C GLY A 369 -15.56 15.65 18.38
N ARG A 370 -14.67 15.30 17.45
CA ARG A 370 -13.33 15.90 17.38
C ARG A 370 -13.21 16.76 16.12
N PRO A 371 -12.90 18.06 16.25
CA PRO A 371 -12.64 18.91 15.08
C PRO A 371 -11.37 18.38 14.39
N LEU A 372 -11.52 17.97 13.12
CA LEU A 372 -10.38 17.67 12.26
C LEU A 372 -9.48 18.92 12.19
N VAL A 373 -8.30 18.81 12.75
CA VAL A 373 -7.25 19.85 12.70
C VAL A 373 -6.59 19.88 11.31
N PHE A 374 -7.27 19.43 10.27
CA PHE A 374 -6.82 19.53 8.90
C PHE A 374 -7.66 20.56 8.16
N GLY A 375 -7.05 21.73 7.89
CA GLY A 375 -7.62 22.79 7.04
C GLY A 375 -7.99 22.37 5.61
N LEU A 376 -8.02 21.06 5.31
CA LEU A 376 -8.47 20.42 4.08
C LEU A 376 -10.00 20.24 4.01
N ALA A 377 -10.73 20.45 5.11
CA ALA A 377 -12.18 20.31 5.17
C ALA A 377 -12.97 21.33 4.33
N ARG A 378 -12.30 22.27 3.66
CA ARG A 378 -12.94 23.27 2.76
C ARG A 378 -12.70 23.02 1.27
N LEU A 379 -11.99 21.96 0.88
CA LEU A 379 -11.93 21.57 -0.53
C LEU A 379 -13.18 20.75 -0.86
N PRO A 380 -13.86 21.01 -2.00
CA PRO A 380 -15.09 20.34 -2.33
C PRO A 380 -14.83 18.82 -2.48
N ARG A 381 -15.41 18.06 -1.56
CA ARG A 381 -15.51 16.59 -1.47
C ARG A 381 -14.35 15.86 -2.14
N ALA A 382 -13.33 15.54 -1.36
CA ALA A 382 -12.06 15.08 -1.87
C ALA A 382 -11.89 13.56 -1.81
N PRO A 383 -11.86 12.93 -2.97
CA PRO A 383 -11.13 11.68 -3.20
C PRO A 383 -9.60 11.84 -3.05
N LEU A 384 -9.15 13.05 -2.85
CA LEU A 384 -7.81 13.55 -3.11
C LEU A 384 -6.76 13.27 -2.04
N VAL A 385 -7.14 13.18 -0.78
CA VAL A 385 -6.19 12.78 0.29
C VAL A 385 -5.72 11.34 0.04
N ARG A 386 -6.59 10.50 -0.53
CA ARG A 386 -6.22 9.14 -0.96
C ARG A 386 -5.37 9.10 -2.23
N ALA A 387 -5.60 9.99 -3.20
CA ALA A 387 -4.77 10.03 -4.39
C ALA A 387 -3.35 10.51 -4.10
N VAL A 388 -3.13 11.31 -3.07
CA VAL A 388 -1.79 11.73 -2.61
C VAL A 388 -1.14 10.65 -1.75
N ASP A 389 -1.88 9.95 -0.89
CA ASP A 389 -1.41 8.75 -0.19
C ASP A 389 -1.20 7.58 -1.17
N LEU A 390 -2.04 7.46 -2.21
CA LEU A 390 -1.95 6.44 -3.25
C LEU A 390 -0.99 6.81 -4.39
N GLY A 391 -0.58 8.06 -4.54
CA GLY A 391 0.50 8.47 -5.45
C GLY A 391 1.86 7.86 -5.09
N HIS A 392 1.97 7.32 -3.89
CA HIS A 392 3.07 6.45 -3.48
C HIS A 392 2.85 4.98 -3.82
N SER A 393 1.64 4.57 -4.17
CA SER A 393 1.29 3.18 -4.36
C SER A 393 1.70 2.58 -5.72
N ASP A 394 2.31 3.34 -6.62
CA ASP A 394 3.14 2.75 -7.68
C ASP A 394 4.43 2.13 -7.12
N VAL A 395 4.58 2.13 -5.81
CA VAL A 395 5.72 1.60 -5.05
C VAL A 395 5.25 0.69 -3.91
N TRP A 396 3.93 0.53 -3.78
CA TRP A 396 3.34 -0.41 -2.84
C TRP A 396 2.87 -1.66 -3.54
#